data_e94abd44daab9d34565b55afd71a0785
#
_entry.id   e94abd44daab9d34565b55afd71a0785
#
_cell.length_a   1.000
_cell.length_b   1.000
_cell.length_c   1.000
_cell.angle_alpha   90.00
_cell.angle_beta   90.00
_cell.angle_gamma   90.00
#
_symmetry.space_group_name_H-M   'P 1'
#
loop_
_entity.id
_entity.type
_entity.pdbx_description
1 polymer ?
#
loop_
_entity_poly.entity_id
_entity_poly.type
_entity_poly.pdbx_seq_one_letter_code
_entity_poly.pdbx_strand_id
1 'polypeptide(L)'
;EGFRPGVAEKLGLGPAECLLRNPKLVYGRMTGWGQEGPLSRSAGHDINYIGLAGPLAHIGRNGQPPSVPLNLVGDFGGGSLFLIAGILAALVAVSNGKDGQIIDAAMVDGAAYLASPLFSAYQSGFWSNQRGTNLLDSGAPFYDVYECKCGDFLAIGAIEPQFYNHLLKGLGFDPDEIPPQNDKAYWHETKDKFASRFLTKRRSEWLKIFDGTDACVSPVLNMGESYLHQHATDRGAFFETCGVIQPKPAPRFSLTKTEPSQESESLGQSTSELLLSIGRSTDQISDYFARGIVS
;
A
#
# COMPACT_ATOMS: atom_id res chain seq x y z
N GLU A 1 -16.83 2.67 11.07
CA GLU A 1 -17.27 1.30 11.30
C GLU A 1 -16.86 0.40 10.12
N GLY A 2 -16.71 -0.90 10.37
CA GLY A 2 -16.33 -1.90 9.38
C GLY A 2 -17.26 -3.12 9.37
N PHE A 3 -18.49 -2.97 9.85
CA PHE A 3 -19.45 -4.05 9.85
C PHE A 3 -20.03 -4.31 8.44
N ARG A 4 -20.60 -5.49 8.27
CA ARG A 4 -21.41 -5.76 7.06
C ARG A 4 -22.63 -4.83 7.01
N PRO A 5 -23.09 -4.44 5.81
CA PRO A 5 -24.26 -3.56 5.65
C PRO A 5 -25.46 -3.99 6.49
N GLY A 6 -26.03 -3.05 7.24
CA GLY A 6 -27.20 -3.25 8.11
C GLY A 6 -26.89 -3.73 9.53
N VAL A 7 -25.61 -4.02 9.87
CA VAL A 7 -25.26 -4.44 11.24
C VAL A 7 -25.22 -3.24 12.19
N ALA A 8 -24.57 -2.14 11.79
CA ALA A 8 -24.52 -0.93 12.60
C ALA A 8 -25.96 -0.38 12.87
N GLU A 9 -26.82 -0.42 11.86
CA GLU A 9 -28.23 -0.03 11.98
C GLU A 9 -28.98 -0.90 13.02
N LYS A 10 -28.79 -2.22 12.98
CA LYS A 10 -29.41 -3.13 13.98
C LYS A 10 -28.92 -2.88 15.40
N LEU A 11 -27.71 -2.35 15.57
CA LEU A 11 -27.14 -1.97 16.85
C LEU A 11 -27.58 -0.58 17.33
N GLY A 12 -28.40 0.14 16.54
CA GLY A 12 -28.79 1.52 16.85
C GLY A 12 -27.66 2.54 16.66
N LEU A 13 -26.63 2.15 15.93
CA LEU A 13 -25.42 2.93 15.64
C LEU A 13 -25.30 3.23 14.12
N GLY A 14 -26.40 3.10 13.39
CA GLY A 14 -26.44 3.42 11.98
C GLY A 14 -26.21 4.91 11.69
N PRO A 15 -25.81 5.26 10.45
CA PRO A 15 -25.51 6.65 10.13
C PRO A 15 -26.71 7.58 10.32
N ALA A 16 -27.93 7.14 10.06
CA ALA A 16 -29.12 7.96 10.23
C ALA A 16 -29.34 8.36 11.70
N GLU A 17 -29.24 7.41 12.63
CA GLU A 17 -29.37 7.64 14.05
C GLU A 17 -28.25 8.52 14.60
N CYS A 18 -27.02 8.28 14.14
CA CYS A 18 -25.86 9.04 14.58
C CYS A 18 -25.90 10.48 14.08
N LEU A 19 -26.23 10.71 12.81
CA LEU A 19 -26.34 12.05 12.22
C LEU A 19 -27.54 12.84 12.79
N LEU A 20 -28.63 12.18 13.14
CA LEU A 20 -29.74 12.82 13.85
C LEU A 20 -29.31 13.43 15.20
N ARG A 21 -28.41 12.76 15.92
CA ARG A 21 -27.85 13.24 17.20
C ARG A 21 -26.76 14.29 17.00
N ASN A 22 -25.96 14.14 15.98
CA ASN A 22 -24.88 15.08 15.64
C ASN A 22 -24.81 15.33 14.14
N PRO A 23 -25.48 16.38 13.64
CA PRO A 23 -25.46 16.71 12.21
C PRO A 23 -24.06 17.05 11.66
N LYS A 24 -23.07 17.29 12.53
CA LYS A 24 -21.67 17.53 12.13
C LYS A 24 -20.80 16.28 12.12
N LEU A 25 -21.37 15.13 12.43
CA LEU A 25 -20.64 13.87 12.43
C LEU A 25 -20.20 13.48 11.02
N VAL A 26 -18.93 13.09 10.89
CA VAL A 26 -18.40 12.40 9.70
C VAL A 26 -18.43 10.91 9.99
N TYR A 27 -19.25 10.18 9.24
CA TYR A 27 -19.49 8.76 9.44
C TYR A 27 -18.78 7.93 8.36
N GLY A 28 -17.62 7.33 8.68
CA GLY A 28 -16.85 6.49 7.76
C GLY A 28 -17.26 5.02 7.82
N ARG A 29 -17.50 4.42 6.68
CA ARG A 29 -17.82 2.98 6.51
C ARG A 29 -16.76 2.32 5.64
N MET A 30 -16.04 1.35 6.19
CA MET A 30 -15.04 0.56 5.48
C MET A 30 -15.60 -0.83 5.19
N THR A 31 -15.72 -1.18 3.93
CA THR A 31 -16.13 -2.53 3.51
C THR A 31 -15.33 -3.01 2.31
N GLY A 32 -15.35 -4.31 2.07
CA GLY A 32 -14.71 -4.88 0.86
C GLY A 32 -15.47 -4.57 -0.42
N TRP A 33 -16.80 -4.69 -0.37
CA TRP A 33 -17.66 -4.66 -1.54
C TRP A 33 -18.57 -3.42 -1.64
N GLY A 34 -18.53 -2.50 -0.67
CA GLY A 34 -19.44 -1.37 -0.58
C GLY A 34 -20.74 -1.69 0.17
N GLN A 35 -21.54 -0.65 0.38
CA GLN A 35 -22.84 -0.76 1.07
C GLN A 35 -23.93 -1.34 0.17
N GLU A 36 -23.75 -1.28 -1.14
CA GLU A 36 -24.74 -1.68 -2.14
C GLU A 36 -24.16 -2.73 -3.11
N GLY A 37 -25.00 -3.22 -4.01
CA GLY A 37 -24.60 -4.21 -5.00
C GLY A 37 -24.72 -5.66 -4.53
N PRO A 38 -24.60 -6.62 -5.46
CA PRO A 38 -24.90 -8.03 -5.20
C PRO A 38 -23.92 -8.69 -4.22
N LEU A 39 -22.70 -8.18 -4.09
CA LEU A 39 -21.66 -8.72 -3.22
C LEU A 39 -21.58 -8.02 -1.85
N SER A 40 -22.35 -6.97 -1.59
CA SER A 40 -22.25 -6.16 -0.37
C SER A 40 -22.36 -6.96 0.93
N ARG A 41 -23.05 -8.10 0.92
CA ARG A 41 -23.18 -9.02 2.08
C ARG A 41 -22.27 -10.25 2.00
N SER A 42 -21.46 -10.37 0.95
CA SER A 42 -20.56 -11.50 0.76
C SER A 42 -19.27 -11.34 1.57
N ALA A 43 -18.68 -12.45 1.98
CA ALA A 43 -17.33 -12.44 2.54
C ALA A 43 -16.30 -12.20 1.43
N GLY A 44 -15.16 -11.64 1.80
CA GLY A 44 -14.02 -11.44 0.92
C GLY A 44 -12.84 -10.86 1.69
N HIS A 45 -11.68 -10.87 1.05
CA HIS A 45 -10.44 -10.29 1.54
C HIS A 45 -9.75 -9.54 0.39
N ASP A 46 -8.66 -8.83 0.67
CA ASP A 46 -7.91 -8.02 -0.28
C ASP A 46 -7.83 -8.64 -1.69
N ILE A 47 -7.35 -9.88 -1.77
CA ILE A 47 -7.15 -10.59 -3.05
C ILE A 47 -8.45 -10.73 -3.87
N ASN A 48 -9.61 -10.84 -3.21
CA ASN A 48 -10.90 -10.93 -3.90
C ASN A 48 -11.30 -9.56 -4.45
N TYR A 49 -11.09 -8.49 -3.68
CA TYR A 49 -11.42 -7.12 -4.07
C TYR A 49 -10.57 -6.66 -5.24
N ILE A 50 -9.24 -6.84 -5.15
CA ILE A 50 -8.31 -6.46 -6.23
C ILE A 50 -8.43 -7.35 -7.45
N GLY A 51 -8.88 -8.60 -7.27
CA GLY A 51 -9.18 -9.54 -8.35
C GLY A 51 -10.36 -9.08 -9.19
N LEU A 52 -11.46 -8.69 -8.53
CA LEU A 52 -12.65 -8.17 -9.21
C LEU A 52 -12.42 -6.76 -9.80
N ALA A 53 -11.68 -5.92 -9.09
CA ALA A 53 -11.34 -4.56 -9.53
C ALA A 53 -10.40 -4.51 -10.73
N GLY A 54 -9.69 -5.60 -11.05
CA GLY A 54 -8.81 -5.72 -12.21
C GLY A 54 -7.29 -5.67 -11.93
N PRO A 55 -6.76 -4.94 -10.94
CA PRO A 55 -5.32 -4.81 -10.75
C PRO A 55 -4.58 -6.14 -10.59
N LEU A 56 -5.16 -7.10 -9.89
CA LEU A 56 -4.51 -8.41 -9.65
C LEU A 56 -4.13 -9.11 -10.96
N ALA A 57 -4.93 -8.98 -12.02
CA ALA A 57 -4.64 -9.61 -13.30
C ALA A 57 -3.29 -9.17 -13.91
N HIS A 58 -2.82 -7.97 -13.53
CA HIS A 58 -1.59 -7.36 -14.05
C HIS A 58 -0.39 -7.47 -13.10
N ILE A 59 -0.55 -8.02 -11.90
CA ILE A 59 0.55 -8.20 -10.95
C ILE A 59 1.15 -9.59 -11.12
N GLY A 60 2.44 -9.65 -11.49
CA GLY A 60 3.20 -10.90 -11.63
C GLY A 60 3.89 -11.05 -12.98
N ARG A 61 4.46 -12.22 -13.22
CA ARG A 61 5.29 -12.54 -14.39
C ARG A 61 4.46 -13.07 -15.56
N ASN A 62 4.99 -12.92 -16.78
CA ASN A 62 4.42 -13.53 -17.97
C ASN A 62 4.40 -15.06 -17.84
N GLY A 63 3.30 -15.67 -18.29
CA GLY A 63 3.14 -17.15 -18.24
C GLY A 63 2.95 -17.75 -16.85
N GLN A 64 2.93 -16.94 -15.80
CA GLN A 64 2.66 -17.38 -14.42
C GLN A 64 1.27 -16.91 -13.94
N PRO A 65 0.67 -17.57 -12.93
CA PRO A 65 -0.50 -17.01 -12.25
C PRO A 65 -0.24 -15.60 -11.71
N PRO A 66 -1.28 -14.76 -11.50
CA PRO A 66 -1.13 -13.49 -10.80
C PRO A 66 -0.44 -13.68 -9.44
N SER A 67 0.48 -12.78 -9.10
CA SER A 67 1.16 -12.78 -7.81
C SER A 67 0.34 -12.04 -6.77
N VAL A 68 0.22 -12.60 -5.57
CA VAL A 68 -0.48 -11.97 -4.45
C VAL A 68 0.40 -10.85 -3.88
N PRO A 69 -0.04 -9.57 -3.91
CA PRO A 69 0.76 -8.43 -3.45
C PRO A 69 0.59 -8.16 -1.95
N LEU A 70 0.44 -9.20 -1.13
CA LEU A 70 -0.02 -9.08 0.26
C LEU A 70 -1.43 -8.45 0.30
N ASN A 71 -1.74 -7.71 1.36
CA ASN A 71 -2.99 -6.95 1.48
C ASN A 71 -2.75 -5.42 1.34
N LEU A 72 -1.73 -5.05 0.57
CA LEU A 72 -1.32 -3.64 0.46
C LEU A 72 -2.18 -2.85 -0.53
N VAL A 73 -2.72 -3.50 -1.55
CA VAL A 73 -3.44 -2.83 -2.64
C VAL A 73 -4.91 -2.62 -2.30
N GLY A 74 -5.61 -3.63 -1.81
CA GLY A 74 -7.03 -3.56 -1.45
C GLY A 74 -7.23 -2.93 -0.07
N ASP A 75 -6.78 -3.60 0.99
CA ASP A 75 -7.06 -3.20 2.37
C ASP A 75 -6.45 -1.83 2.72
N PHE A 76 -5.17 -1.62 2.40
CA PHE A 76 -4.47 -0.39 2.76
C PHE A 76 -4.56 0.68 1.67
N GLY A 77 -4.15 0.39 0.44
CA GLY A 77 -4.12 1.37 -0.64
C GLY A 77 -5.51 1.82 -1.06
N GLY A 78 -6.36 0.90 -1.49
CA GLY A 78 -7.72 1.16 -1.96
C GLY A 78 -8.74 1.41 -0.86
N GLY A 79 -8.52 0.85 0.34
CA GLY A 79 -9.42 0.97 1.48
C GLY A 79 -9.01 2.07 2.44
N SER A 80 -8.05 1.77 3.32
CA SER A 80 -7.72 2.62 4.47
C SER A 80 -7.31 4.03 4.08
N LEU A 81 -6.46 4.20 3.06
CA LEU A 81 -6.03 5.54 2.63
C LEU A 81 -7.17 6.34 2.00
N PHE A 82 -8.07 5.70 1.25
CA PHE A 82 -9.25 6.37 0.69
C PHE A 82 -10.23 6.78 1.77
N LEU A 83 -10.47 5.92 2.78
CA LEU A 83 -11.31 6.29 3.92
C LEU A 83 -10.72 7.48 4.69
N ILE A 84 -9.42 7.47 4.99
CA ILE A 84 -8.74 8.57 5.68
C ILE A 84 -8.86 9.86 4.86
N ALA A 85 -8.59 9.82 3.55
CA ALA A 85 -8.72 10.98 2.68
C ALA A 85 -10.16 11.52 2.65
N GLY A 86 -11.14 10.64 2.56
CA GLY A 86 -12.57 10.98 2.59
C GLY A 86 -12.98 11.63 3.92
N ILE A 87 -12.56 11.03 5.06
CA ILE A 87 -12.83 11.59 6.39
C ILE A 87 -12.20 12.99 6.54
N LEU A 88 -10.94 13.16 6.16
CA LEU A 88 -10.25 14.45 6.26
C LEU A 88 -10.93 15.50 5.37
N ALA A 89 -11.30 15.18 4.15
CA ALA A 89 -12.04 16.07 3.26
C ALA A 89 -13.39 16.49 3.86
N ALA A 90 -14.13 15.54 4.43
CA ALA A 90 -15.40 15.81 5.08
C ALA A 90 -15.24 16.68 6.36
N LEU A 91 -14.21 16.43 7.17
CA LEU A 91 -13.90 17.27 8.33
C LEU A 91 -13.54 18.70 7.94
N VAL A 92 -12.79 18.89 6.85
CA VAL A 92 -12.53 20.24 6.29
C VAL A 92 -13.85 20.90 5.84
N ALA A 93 -14.76 20.16 5.21
CA ALA A 93 -16.06 20.69 4.85
C ALA A 93 -16.87 21.10 6.09
N VAL A 94 -16.87 20.28 7.14
CA VAL A 94 -17.54 20.60 8.41
C VAL A 94 -16.93 21.84 9.08
N SER A 95 -15.61 21.97 9.08
CA SER A 95 -14.93 23.18 9.61
C SER A 95 -15.28 24.45 8.84
N ASN A 96 -15.65 24.31 7.56
CA ASN A 96 -16.14 25.40 6.71
C ASN A 96 -17.69 25.57 6.77
N GLY A 97 -18.34 25.07 7.82
CA GLY A 97 -19.76 25.29 8.10
C GLY A 97 -20.74 24.34 7.40
N LYS A 98 -20.24 23.33 6.66
CA LYS A 98 -21.11 22.27 6.08
C LYS A 98 -21.56 21.28 7.14
N ASP A 99 -22.57 20.50 6.83
CA ASP A 99 -22.96 19.36 7.68
C ASP A 99 -21.98 18.18 7.49
N GLY A 100 -22.01 17.27 8.47
CA GLY A 100 -21.33 16.00 8.38
C GLY A 100 -21.96 15.12 7.28
N GLN A 101 -21.27 14.03 6.97
CA GLN A 101 -21.74 13.14 5.89
C GLN A 101 -21.26 11.70 6.11
N ILE A 102 -21.89 10.80 5.37
CA ILE A 102 -21.50 9.40 5.29
C ILE A 102 -20.43 9.25 4.20
N ILE A 103 -19.40 8.46 4.47
CA ILE A 103 -18.36 8.06 3.53
C ILE A 103 -18.43 6.55 3.40
N ASP A 104 -18.81 6.05 2.24
CA ASP A 104 -18.70 4.64 1.88
C ASP A 104 -17.35 4.42 1.19
N ALA A 105 -16.44 3.74 1.86
CA ALA A 105 -15.10 3.41 1.34
C ALA A 105 -15.03 1.91 1.08
N ALA A 106 -15.40 1.53 -0.14
CA ALA A 106 -15.28 0.16 -0.60
C ALA A 106 -13.87 -0.14 -1.13
N MET A 107 -13.23 -1.20 -0.63
CA MET A 107 -11.89 -1.59 -1.06
C MET A 107 -11.84 -1.93 -2.56
N VAL A 108 -12.91 -2.52 -3.10
CA VAL A 108 -13.02 -2.82 -4.53
C VAL A 108 -13.00 -1.56 -5.39
N ASP A 109 -13.71 -0.51 -4.97
CA ASP A 109 -13.78 0.77 -5.69
C ASP A 109 -12.45 1.50 -5.63
N GLY A 110 -11.84 1.57 -4.45
CA GLY A 110 -10.54 2.20 -4.27
C GLY A 110 -9.42 1.46 -5.02
N ALA A 111 -9.44 0.12 -5.05
CA ALA A 111 -8.49 -0.66 -5.84
C ALA A 111 -8.65 -0.39 -7.35
N ALA A 112 -9.89 -0.28 -7.84
CA ALA A 112 -10.15 0.10 -9.22
C ALA A 112 -9.66 1.53 -9.52
N TYR A 113 -9.90 2.46 -8.60
CA TYR A 113 -9.47 3.85 -8.76
C TYR A 113 -7.93 4.01 -8.77
N LEU A 114 -7.21 3.24 -7.94
CA LEU A 114 -5.74 3.17 -7.98
C LEU A 114 -5.22 2.73 -9.36
N ALA A 115 -5.98 1.88 -10.06
CA ALA A 115 -5.62 1.39 -11.38
C ALA A 115 -6.12 2.30 -12.54
N SER A 116 -6.69 3.47 -12.25
CA SER A 116 -7.22 4.39 -13.28
C SER A 116 -6.23 4.67 -14.43
N PRO A 117 -4.92 4.91 -14.18
CA PRO A 117 -3.96 5.09 -15.26
C PRO A 117 -3.81 3.86 -16.17
N LEU A 118 -3.91 2.64 -15.59
CA LEU A 118 -3.83 1.39 -16.34
C LEU A 118 -5.07 1.19 -17.22
N PHE A 119 -6.26 1.51 -16.72
CA PHE A 119 -7.49 1.49 -17.51
C PHE A 119 -7.41 2.46 -18.69
N SER A 120 -6.89 3.67 -18.48
CA SER A 120 -6.71 4.65 -19.55
C SER A 120 -5.69 4.18 -20.58
N ALA A 121 -4.56 3.62 -20.14
CA ALA A 121 -3.53 3.09 -21.02
C ALA A 121 -4.04 1.89 -21.83
N TYR A 122 -4.82 1.00 -21.22
CA TYR A 122 -5.46 -0.13 -21.90
C TYR A 122 -6.42 0.33 -23.00
N GLN A 123 -7.31 1.27 -22.71
CA GLN A 123 -8.27 1.80 -23.68
C GLN A 123 -7.60 2.55 -24.83
N SER A 124 -6.42 3.14 -24.58
CA SER A 124 -5.60 3.84 -25.59
C SER A 124 -4.65 2.92 -26.36
N GLY A 125 -4.65 1.62 -26.09
CA GLY A 125 -3.78 0.63 -26.76
C GLY A 125 -2.32 0.62 -26.27
N PHE A 126 -1.98 1.38 -25.24
CA PHE A 126 -0.64 1.40 -24.64
C PHE A 126 -0.40 0.29 -23.61
N TRP A 127 -1.45 -0.35 -23.14
CA TRP A 127 -1.41 -1.45 -22.16
C TRP A 127 -2.09 -2.70 -22.72
N SER A 128 -1.44 -3.86 -22.57
CA SER A 128 -1.98 -5.17 -22.93
C SER A 128 -2.52 -5.89 -21.70
N ASN A 129 -3.59 -6.65 -21.86
CA ASN A 129 -4.07 -7.59 -20.82
C ASN A 129 -3.13 -8.77 -20.60
N GLN A 130 -2.15 -8.97 -21.47
CA GLN A 130 -1.10 -9.98 -21.27
C GLN A 130 -0.13 -9.47 -20.20
N ARG A 131 -0.22 -10.02 -18.99
CA ARG A 131 0.66 -9.69 -17.87
C ARG A 131 2.13 -9.96 -18.20
N GLY A 132 3.02 -9.08 -17.70
CA GLY A 132 4.47 -9.22 -17.92
C GLY A 132 4.93 -8.86 -19.32
N THR A 133 4.15 -8.06 -20.06
CA THR A 133 4.49 -7.55 -21.39
C THR A 133 4.40 -6.03 -21.49
N ASN A 134 4.07 -5.35 -20.39
CA ASN A 134 3.93 -3.92 -20.33
C ASN A 134 5.12 -3.26 -19.62
N LEU A 135 5.11 -1.92 -19.58
CA LEU A 135 6.22 -1.15 -19.02
C LEU A 135 6.43 -1.42 -17.52
N LEU A 136 5.34 -1.46 -16.72
CA LEU A 136 5.41 -1.47 -15.26
C LEU A 136 5.06 -2.84 -14.61
N ASP A 137 4.84 -3.87 -15.41
CA ASP A 137 4.43 -5.21 -14.96
C ASP A 137 5.52 -6.27 -15.15
N SER A 138 6.78 -5.85 -15.12
CA SER A 138 7.95 -6.68 -15.44
C SER A 138 8.12 -7.06 -16.91
N GLY A 139 7.41 -6.43 -17.85
CA GLY A 139 7.62 -6.62 -19.28
C GLY A 139 8.92 -5.98 -19.77
N ALA A 140 9.14 -4.72 -19.40
CA ALA A 140 10.33 -3.97 -19.79
C ALA A 140 11.59 -4.47 -19.04
N PRO A 141 12.73 -4.65 -19.74
CA PRO A 141 13.98 -5.09 -19.11
C PRO A 141 14.54 -4.08 -18.10
N PHE A 142 14.20 -2.82 -18.26
CA PHE A 142 14.64 -1.72 -17.40
C PHE A 142 13.65 -1.38 -16.28
N TYR A 143 12.59 -2.18 -16.11
CA TYR A 143 11.65 -2.10 -15.00
C TYR A 143 11.30 -3.52 -14.50
N ASP A 144 12.23 -4.12 -13.78
CA ASP A 144 12.12 -5.49 -13.33
C ASP A 144 13.04 -5.78 -12.11
N VAL A 145 12.95 -6.99 -11.59
CA VAL A 145 13.80 -7.51 -10.53
C VAL A 145 14.69 -8.62 -11.09
N TYR A 146 16.01 -8.51 -10.84
CA TYR A 146 17.01 -9.45 -11.33
C TYR A 146 17.73 -10.16 -10.17
N GLU A 147 17.97 -11.45 -10.35
CA GLU A 147 18.75 -12.26 -9.44
C GLU A 147 20.26 -12.02 -9.63
N CYS A 148 20.98 -11.94 -8.52
CA CYS A 148 22.43 -11.85 -8.47
C CYS A 148 23.06 -13.22 -8.21
N LYS A 149 24.39 -13.32 -8.41
CA LYS A 149 25.17 -14.56 -8.18
C LYS A 149 24.97 -15.20 -6.80
N CYS A 150 24.58 -14.44 -5.80
CA CYS A 150 24.37 -14.91 -4.42
C CYS A 150 22.93 -15.37 -4.11
N GLY A 151 22.01 -15.33 -5.09
CA GLY A 151 20.59 -15.59 -4.88
C GLY A 151 19.81 -14.38 -4.33
N ASP A 152 20.47 -13.26 -4.04
CA ASP A 152 19.81 -11.99 -3.71
C ASP A 152 19.32 -11.29 -4.97
N PHE A 153 18.48 -10.25 -4.81
CA PHE A 153 17.86 -9.56 -5.91
C PHE A 153 18.18 -8.06 -5.92
N LEU A 154 18.15 -7.49 -7.13
CA LEU A 154 18.17 -6.05 -7.39
C LEU A 154 16.90 -5.64 -8.11
N ALA A 155 16.32 -4.52 -7.71
CA ALA A 155 15.20 -3.87 -8.40
C ALA A 155 15.76 -2.78 -9.32
N ILE A 156 15.30 -2.79 -10.57
CA ILE A 156 15.69 -1.87 -11.61
C ILE A 156 14.48 -1.04 -12.03
N GLY A 157 14.65 0.28 -12.14
CA GLY A 157 13.59 1.22 -12.49
C GLY A 157 14.06 2.32 -13.44
N ALA A 158 14.97 2.02 -14.37
CA ALA A 158 15.64 2.97 -15.27
C ALA A 158 14.77 3.33 -16.49
N ILE A 159 13.61 3.98 -16.26
CA ILE A 159 12.61 4.27 -17.30
C ILE A 159 13.11 5.35 -18.26
N GLU A 160 13.66 6.44 -17.74
CA GLU A 160 14.12 7.57 -18.55
C GLU A 160 15.42 7.24 -19.28
N PRO A 161 15.62 7.72 -20.53
CA PRO A 161 16.79 7.37 -21.34
C PRO A 161 18.14 7.66 -20.67
N GLN A 162 18.25 8.76 -19.90
CA GLN A 162 19.48 9.09 -19.19
C GLN A 162 19.80 8.06 -18.09
N PHE A 163 18.80 7.58 -17.34
CA PHE A 163 18.97 6.57 -16.31
C PHE A 163 19.25 5.19 -16.92
N TYR A 164 18.61 4.89 -18.06
CA TYR A 164 18.89 3.68 -18.82
C TYR A 164 20.34 3.63 -19.31
N ASN A 165 20.88 4.75 -19.80
CA ASN A 165 22.29 4.85 -20.21
C ASN A 165 23.24 4.61 -19.02
N HIS A 166 22.92 5.11 -17.82
CA HIS A 166 23.69 4.82 -16.61
C HIS A 166 23.60 3.32 -16.25
N LEU A 167 22.44 2.70 -16.40
CA LEU A 167 22.27 1.26 -16.19
C LEU A 167 23.14 0.45 -17.17
N LEU A 168 23.08 0.72 -18.48
CA LEU A 168 23.88 0.03 -19.49
C LEU A 168 25.37 0.15 -19.19
N LYS A 169 25.85 1.36 -18.88
CA LYS A 169 27.24 1.60 -18.52
C LYS A 169 27.67 0.80 -17.29
N GLY A 170 26.85 0.78 -16.24
CA GLY A 170 27.13 0.00 -15.02
C GLY A 170 27.14 -1.51 -15.28
N LEU A 171 26.28 -1.99 -16.17
CA LEU A 171 26.26 -3.38 -16.61
C LEU A 171 27.44 -3.70 -17.57
N GLY A 172 28.14 -2.69 -18.10
CA GLY A 172 29.23 -2.86 -19.05
C GLY A 172 28.76 -3.26 -20.44
N PHE A 173 27.60 -2.78 -20.84
CA PHE A 173 27.11 -2.87 -22.22
C PHE A 173 27.45 -1.59 -22.98
N ASP A 174 27.84 -1.76 -24.27
CA ASP A 174 27.85 -0.65 -25.20
C ASP A 174 26.39 -0.36 -25.62
N PRO A 175 25.92 0.89 -25.57
CA PRO A 175 24.59 1.25 -26.05
C PRO A 175 24.28 0.80 -27.47
N ASP A 176 25.29 0.75 -28.36
CA ASP A 176 25.14 0.31 -29.75
C ASP A 176 24.96 -1.21 -29.90
N GLU A 177 25.27 -2.00 -28.85
CA GLU A 177 25.10 -3.46 -28.81
C GLU A 177 23.73 -3.90 -28.27
N ILE A 178 22.97 -2.95 -27.71
CA ILE A 178 21.65 -3.21 -27.09
C ILE A 178 20.57 -2.59 -27.99
N PRO A 179 19.49 -3.33 -28.29
CA PRO A 179 18.37 -2.79 -29.03
C PRO A 179 17.77 -1.54 -28.37
N PRO A 180 17.06 -0.68 -29.14
CA PRO A 180 16.43 0.52 -28.61
C PRO A 180 15.56 0.25 -27.40
N GLN A 181 15.70 1.04 -26.35
CA GLN A 181 15.04 0.86 -25.05
C GLN A 181 13.54 0.57 -25.14
N ASN A 182 12.83 1.33 -25.98
CA ASN A 182 11.37 1.30 -26.07
C ASN A 182 10.84 0.35 -27.15
N ASP A 183 11.71 -0.40 -27.83
CA ASP A 183 11.27 -1.38 -28.83
C ASP A 183 10.90 -2.70 -28.12
N LYS A 184 9.60 -2.88 -27.92
CA LYS A 184 9.04 -4.05 -27.24
C LYS A 184 9.38 -5.39 -27.90
N ALA A 185 9.69 -5.39 -29.19
CA ALA A 185 10.05 -6.61 -29.92
C ALA A 185 11.33 -7.26 -29.36
N TYR A 186 12.23 -6.45 -28.80
CA TYR A 186 13.51 -6.90 -28.26
C TYR A 186 13.55 -6.96 -26.71
N TRP A 187 12.48 -6.63 -26.02
CA TRP A 187 12.48 -6.63 -24.56
C TRP A 187 12.85 -7.98 -23.95
N HIS A 188 12.39 -9.08 -24.53
CA HIS A 188 12.73 -10.43 -24.06
C HIS A 188 14.25 -10.69 -24.17
N GLU A 189 14.83 -10.42 -25.35
CA GLU A 189 16.27 -10.60 -25.59
C GLU A 189 17.11 -9.73 -24.65
N THR A 190 16.76 -8.46 -24.51
CA THR A 190 17.45 -7.52 -23.61
C THR A 190 17.35 -7.97 -22.16
N LYS A 191 16.19 -8.48 -21.75
CA LYS A 191 15.99 -9.04 -20.41
C LYS A 191 16.90 -10.21 -20.13
N ASP A 192 17.05 -11.14 -21.08
CA ASP A 192 17.94 -12.29 -20.94
C ASP A 192 19.41 -11.87 -20.82
N LYS A 193 19.83 -10.85 -21.60
CA LYS A 193 21.15 -10.23 -21.48
C LYS A 193 21.37 -9.63 -20.09
N PHE A 194 20.40 -8.87 -19.56
CA PHE A 194 20.48 -8.26 -18.23
C PHE A 194 20.50 -9.32 -17.14
N ALA A 195 19.63 -10.32 -17.19
CA ALA A 195 19.60 -11.43 -16.23
C ALA A 195 20.94 -12.16 -16.19
N SER A 196 21.48 -12.53 -17.36
CA SER A 196 22.78 -13.18 -17.45
C SER A 196 23.91 -12.32 -16.87
N ARG A 197 23.84 -11.01 -17.08
CA ARG A 197 24.84 -10.06 -16.58
C ARG A 197 24.75 -9.92 -15.05
N PHE A 198 23.54 -9.76 -14.48
CA PHE A 198 23.36 -9.64 -13.03
C PHE A 198 23.83 -10.89 -12.28
N LEU A 199 23.66 -12.08 -12.84
CA LEU A 199 24.18 -13.34 -12.27
C LEU A 199 25.70 -13.42 -12.18
N THR A 200 26.46 -12.52 -12.83
CA THR A 200 27.93 -12.56 -12.80
C THR A 200 28.55 -12.07 -11.50
N LYS A 201 27.84 -11.25 -10.71
CA LYS A 201 28.34 -10.62 -9.49
C LYS A 201 27.34 -10.75 -8.34
N ARG A 202 27.81 -10.59 -7.11
CA ARG A 202 26.97 -10.52 -5.92
C ARG A 202 26.23 -9.18 -5.84
N ARG A 203 25.10 -9.13 -5.15
CA ARG A 203 24.33 -7.89 -4.89
C ARG A 203 25.23 -6.76 -4.38
N SER A 204 26.09 -7.03 -3.40
CA SER A 204 27.00 -6.04 -2.84
C SER A 204 28.06 -5.50 -3.81
N GLU A 205 28.44 -6.28 -4.81
CA GLU A 205 29.40 -5.85 -5.84
C GLU A 205 28.67 -4.94 -6.86
N TRP A 206 27.45 -5.29 -7.26
CA TRP A 206 26.63 -4.46 -8.12
C TRP A 206 26.29 -3.12 -7.47
N LEU A 207 25.93 -3.10 -6.19
CA LEU A 207 25.62 -1.86 -5.47
C LEU A 207 26.83 -0.90 -5.45
N LYS A 208 28.06 -1.42 -5.34
CA LYS A 208 29.28 -0.59 -5.45
C LYS A 208 29.48 0.00 -6.84
N ILE A 209 29.09 -0.74 -7.91
CA ILE A 209 29.19 -0.26 -9.29
C ILE A 209 28.17 0.86 -9.54
N PHE A 210 26.98 0.76 -8.96
CA PHE A 210 25.92 1.74 -9.15
C PHE A 210 25.90 2.86 -8.09
N ASP A 211 26.79 2.80 -7.11
CA ASP A 211 26.91 3.82 -6.08
C ASP A 211 27.21 5.20 -6.67
N GLY A 212 26.47 6.21 -6.24
CA GLY A 212 26.59 7.58 -6.76
C GLY A 212 26.15 7.77 -8.20
N THR A 213 25.45 6.81 -8.82
CA THR A 213 24.88 6.93 -10.17
C THR A 213 23.36 7.06 -10.14
N ASP A 214 22.78 7.61 -11.22
CA ASP A 214 21.31 7.69 -11.43
C ASP A 214 20.78 6.49 -12.23
N ALA A 215 21.36 5.29 -12.07
CA ALA A 215 20.95 4.09 -12.81
C ALA A 215 19.62 3.47 -12.32
N CYS A 216 18.98 4.04 -11.31
CA CYS A 216 17.75 3.52 -10.69
C CYS A 216 17.86 2.05 -10.29
N VAL A 217 18.96 1.69 -9.65
CA VAL A 217 19.24 0.34 -9.12
C VAL A 217 19.22 0.35 -7.61
N SER A 218 18.43 -0.54 -7.01
CA SER A 218 18.36 -0.68 -5.55
C SER A 218 18.33 -2.14 -5.12
N PRO A 219 18.80 -2.46 -3.90
CA PRO A 219 18.67 -3.82 -3.38
C PRO A 219 17.21 -4.14 -3.06
N VAL A 220 16.79 -5.38 -3.30
CA VAL A 220 15.59 -5.93 -2.69
C VAL A 220 15.98 -6.47 -1.32
N LEU A 221 15.55 -5.78 -0.28
CA LEU A 221 15.88 -6.10 1.10
C LEU A 221 14.74 -6.86 1.77
N ASN A 222 15.08 -7.84 2.59
CA ASN A 222 14.12 -8.41 3.52
C ASN A 222 13.86 -7.44 4.70
N MET A 223 12.86 -7.72 5.53
CA MET A 223 12.50 -6.85 6.66
C MET A 223 13.66 -6.67 7.66
N GLY A 224 14.45 -7.74 7.90
CA GLY A 224 15.61 -7.68 8.79
C GLY A 224 16.78 -6.83 8.26
N GLU A 225 16.88 -6.66 6.94
CA GLU A 225 17.89 -5.82 6.31
C GLU A 225 17.41 -4.36 6.14
N SER A 226 16.11 -4.14 5.95
CA SER A 226 15.57 -2.85 5.54
C SER A 226 15.82 -1.74 6.57
N TYR A 227 15.65 -2.03 7.88
CA TYR A 227 15.87 -1.05 8.93
C TYR A 227 17.37 -0.80 9.22
N LEU A 228 18.27 -1.69 8.79
CA LEU A 228 19.72 -1.54 8.89
C LEU A 228 20.32 -0.78 7.70
N HIS A 229 19.57 -0.58 6.63
CA HIS A 229 20.05 0.12 5.45
C HIS A 229 20.40 1.58 5.78
N GLN A 230 21.57 2.07 5.28
CA GLN A 230 22.09 3.41 5.60
C GLN A 230 21.05 4.52 5.40
N HIS A 231 20.32 4.49 4.27
CA HIS A 231 19.28 5.48 4.01
C HIS A 231 18.16 5.46 5.06
N ALA A 232 17.75 4.27 5.51
CA ALA A 232 16.72 4.13 6.54
C ALA A 232 17.21 4.65 7.90
N THR A 233 18.47 4.36 8.23
CA THR A 233 19.14 4.82 9.44
C THR A 233 19.30 6.34 9.46
N ASP A 234 19.84 6.93 8.40
CA ASP A 234 20.05 8.38 8.28
C ASP A 234 18.73 9.16 8.30
N ARG A 235 17.69 8.59 7.72
CA ARG A 235 16.34 9.17 7.82
C ARG A 235 15.69 8.93 9.18
N GLY A 236 16.25 8.08 10.05
CA GLY A 236 15.59 7.64 11.26
C GLY A 236 14.18 7.09 10.97
N ALA A 237 14.08 6.20 9.96
CA ALA A 237 12.80 5.71 9.45
C ALA A 237 12.16 4.67 10.36
N PHE A 238 12.93 4.06 11.25
CA PHE A 238 12.48 3.04 12.19
C PHE A 238 12.74 3.48 13.64
N PHE A 239 12.06 2.83 14.56
CA PHE A 239 12.28 2.96 16.00
C PHE A 239 12.12 1.60 16.65
N GLU A 240 12.66 1.46 17.85
CA GLU A 240 12.51 0.25 18.66
C GLU A 240 11.68 0.57 19.89
N THR A 241 10.72 -0.29 20.20
CA THR A 241 9.94 -0.26 21.45
C THR A 241 9.71 -1.68 21.92
N CYS A 242 9.98 -1.95 23.20
CA CYS A 242 9.81 -3.28 23.82
C CYS A 242 10.47 -4.42 23.04
N GLY A 243 11.66 -4.17 22.45
CA GLY A 243 12.39 -5.17 21.64
C GLY A 243 11.83 -5.40 20.25
N VAL A 244 10.84 -4.61 19.82
CA VAL A 244 10.24 -4.69 18.47
C VAL A 244 10.65 -3.48 17.64
N ILE A 245 11.25 -3.73 16.48
CA ILE A 245 11.58 -2.68 15.51
C ILE A 245 10.37 -2.44 14.61
N GLN A 246 9.96 -1.18 14.51
CA GLN A 246 8.79 -0.75 13.73
C GLN A 246 9.12 0.47 12.88
N PRO A 247 8.47 0.64 11.70
CA PRO A 247 8.57 1.88 10.95
C PRO A 247 7.90 3.02 11.73
N LYS A 248 8.52 4.21 11.66
CA LYS A 248 7.90 5.43 12.21
C LYS A 248 6.68 5.85 11.38
N PRO A 249 5.74 6.58 12.02
CA PRO A 249 4.61 7.15 11.30
C PRO A 249 5.03 7.98 10.09
N ALA A 250 4.25 7.85 9.02
CA ALA A 250 4.38 8.64 7.80
C ALA A 250 3.00 9.25 7.44
N PRO A 251 2.96 10.42 6.78
CA PRO A 251 4.07 11.30 6.40
C PRO A 251 4.69 12.03 7.59
N ARG A 252 5.86 12.68 7.35
CA ARG A 252 6.51 13.55 8.35
C ARG A 252 6.02 14.97 8.17
N PHE A 253 5.55 15.55 9.27
CA PHE A 253 5.12 16.95 9.29
C PHE A 253 6.23 17.86 9.80
N SER A 254 6.34 19.07 9.26
CA SER A 254 7.37 20.04 9.67
C SER A 254 7.07 20.70 11.03
N LEU A 255 5.81 20.84 11.39
CA LEU A 255 5.35 21.47 12.62
C LEU A 255 4.77 20.49 13.63
N THR A 256 3.88 19.61 13.18
CA THR A 256 3.23 18.63 14.03
C THR A 256 4.08 17.37 14.10
N LYS A 257 4.67 17.10 15.26
CA LYS A 257 5.40 15.84 15.46
C LYS A 257 4.41 14.70 15.64
N THR A 258 4.61 13.64 14.87
CA THR A 258 3.94 12.36 15.11
C THR A 258 4.85 11.49 15.98
N GLU A 259 4.39 11.19 17.18
CA GLU A 259 5.12 10.26 18.06
C GLU A 259 4.76 8.82 17.68
N PRO A 260 5.71 7.90 17.70
CA PRO A 260 5.42 6.48 17.55
C PRO A 260 4.49 6.02 18.68
N SER A 261 3.60 5.07 18.36
CA SER A 261 2.81 4.39 19.40
C SER A 261 3.74 3.76 20.43
N GLN A 262 3.40 3.93 21.69
CA GLN A 262 4.08 3.26 22.78
C GLN A 262 3.67 1.78 22.83
N GLU A 263 3.94 1.11 23.96
CA GLU A 263 3.64 -0.31 24.16
C GLU A 263 2.18 -0.65 23.81
N SER A 264 1.98 -1.85 23.28
CA SER A 264 0.63 -2.39 23.13
C SER A 264 0.06 -2.69 24.50
N GLU A 265 -1.10 -2.14 24.79
CA GLU A 265 -1.82 -2.42 26.02
C GLU A 265 -2.42 -3.83 26.03
N SER A 266 -2.58 -4.40 27.20
CA SER A 266 -3.38 -5.60 27.38
C SER A 266 -4.85 -5.31 27.12
N LEU A 267 -5.60 -6.32 26.68
CA LEU A 267 -7.05 -6.19 26.45
C LEU A 267 -7.74 -5.67 27.71
N GLY A 268 -8.52 -4.59 27.58
CA GLY A 268 -9.25 -4.00 28.68
C GLY A 268 -8.43 -3.11 29.64
N GLN A 269 -7.13 -2.98 29.44
CA GLN A 269 -6.26 -2.23 30.36
C GLN A 269 -6.71 -0.78 30.58
N SER A 270 -7.10 -0.08 29.54
CA SER A 270 -7.56 1.32 29.61
C SER A 270 -9.07 1.49 29.68
N THR A 271 -9.84 0.40 29.83
CA THR A 271 -11.32 0.45 29.82
C THR A 271 -11.86 1.45 30.83
N SER A 272 -11.41 1.40 32.08
CA SER A 272 -11.89 2.29 33.15
C SER A 272 -11.53 3.75 32.87
N GLU A 273 -10.31 4.03 32.44
CA GLU A 273 -9.84 5.38 32.12
C GLU A 273 -10.64 5.99 30.97
N LEU A 274 -10.85 5.22 29.90
CA LEU A 274 -11.63 5.65 28.74
C LEU A 274 -13.09 5.96 29.14
N LEU A 275 -13.71 5.12 29.96
CA LEU A 275 -15.07 5.35 30.42
C LEU A 275 -15.19 6.59 31.31
N LEU A 276 -14.21 6.83 32.20
CA LEU A 276 -14.13 8.08 32.98
C LEU A 276 -13.97 9.30 32.07
N SER A 277 -13.12 9.24 31.06
CA SER A 277 -12.87 10.36 30.13
C SER A 277 -14.12 10.80 29.35
N ILE A 278 -15.07 9.88 29.13
CA ILE A 278 -16.36 10.18 28.50
C ILE A 278 -17.48 10.46 29.53
N GLY A 279 -17.12 10.71 30.80
CA GLY A 279 -18.04 11.15 31.84
C GLY A 279 -18.87 10.04 32.53
N ARG A 280 -18.42 8.78 32.47
CA ARG A 280 -19.06 7.72 33.26
C ARG A 280 -18.58 7.79 34.70
N SER A 281 -19.51 7.59 35.64
CA SER A 281 -19.14 7.51 37.06
C SER A 281 -18.50 6.15 37.41
N THR A 282 -17.74 6.12 38.49
CA THR A 282 -17.15 4.87 39.03
C THR A 282 -18.18 3.79 39.28
N ASP A 283 -19.36 4.18 39.77
CA ASP A 283 -20.47 3.24 40.02
C ASP A 283 -21.02 2.65 38.73
N GLN A 284 -21.16 3.47 37.67
CA GLN A 284 -21.58 3.00 36.35
C GLN A 284 -20.54 2.04 35.76
N ILE A 285 -19.26 2.35 35.91
CA ILE A 285 -18.16 1.52 35.41
C ILE A 285 -18.17 0.16 36.14
N SER A 286 -18.35 0.18 37.47
CA SER A 286 -18.44 -1.04 38.26
C SER A 286 -19.65 -1.91 37.86
N ASP A 287 -20.81 -1.29 37.58
CA ASP A 287 -21.99 -2.01 37.04
C ASP A 287 -21.70 -2.61 35.65
N TYR A 288 -20.98 -1.89 34.74
CA TYR A 288 -20.63 -2.42 33.45
C TYR A 288 -19.72 -3.65 33.52
N PHE A 289 -18.74 -3.66 34.42
CA PHE A 289 -17.91 -4.84 34.69
C PHE A 289 -18.74 -5.98 35.29
N ALA A 290 -19.57 -5.71 36.27
CA ALA A 290 -20.41 -6.71 36.93
C ALA A 290 -21.38 -7.40 35.94
N ARG A 291 -21.86 -6.67 34.93
CA ARG A 291 -22.78 -7.17 33.91
C ARG A 291 -22.06 -7.74 32.69
N GLY A 292 -20.72 -7.73 32.64
CA GLY A 292 -19.94 -8.20 31.51
C GLY A 292 -20.12 -7.36 30.22
N ILE A 293 -20.49 -6.08 30.35
CA ILE A 293 -20.62 -5.15 29.23
C ILE A 293 -19.25 -4.74 28.76
N VAL A 294 -18.29 -4.66 29.66
CA VAL A 294 -16.88 -4.38 29.43
C VAL A 294 -15.99 -5.37 30.16
N SER A 295 -14.75 -5.52 29.72
CA SER A 295 -13.75 -6.41 30.31
C SER A 295 -12.45 -5.65 30.57
#